data_6de1753856eb2c932c95a8719d3b521d
#
_entry.id   6de1753856eb2c932c95a8719d3b521d
#
_cell.length_a   1.000
_cell.length_b   1.000
_cell.length_c   1.000
_cell.angle_alpha   90.00
_cell.angle_beta   90.00
_cell.angle_gamma   90.00
#
_symmetry.space_group_name_H-M   'P 1'
#
loop_
_entity.id
_entity.type
_entity.pdbx_description
1 polymer ?
#
loop_
_entity_poly.entity_id
_entity_poly.type
_entity_poly.pdbx_seq_one_letter_code
_entity_poly.pdbx_strand_id
1 'polypeptide(L)'
;MEKFKILIVDDEADFLETILKRLQARKIEVTGVDSGYKALEVLESRNPDVIILDVKMPGMDGIETLREIKKKKPLAEVIMLTGHASVESGIQGMQLGAFDYVMKPVALDELLEKVRQAYERKLIQEGKT
;
A
#
# COMPACT_ATOMS: atom_id res chain seq x y z
N MET A 1 -5.79 19.39 -3.72
CA MET A 1 -4.58 18.55 -3.91
C MET A 1 -4.36 17.70 -2.67
N GLU A 2 -4.16 16.43 -2.87
CA GLU A 2 -3.89 15.52 -1.76
C GLU A 2 -2.45 15.67 -1.26
N LYS A 3 -2.26 15.60 0.04
CA LYS A 3 -0.94 15.80 0.67
C LYS A 3 -0.21 14.52 1.03
N PHE A 4 -0.85 13.38 0.87
CA PHE A 4 -0.21 12.10 1.20
C PHE A 4 0.65 11.59 0.06
N LYS A 5 1.62 10.76 0.43
CA LYS A 5 2.51 10.09 -0.50
C LYS A 5 2.19 8.60 -0.49
N ILE A 6 2.08 8.02 -1.68
CA ILE A 6 1.70 6.62 -1.85
C ILE A 6 2.85 5.82 -2.45
N LEU A 7 3.08 4.63 -1.91
CA LEU A 7 3.92 3.61 -2.53
C LEU A 7 3.01 2.46 -2.96
N ILE A 8 3.13 2.02 -4.21
CA ILE A 8 2.38 0.88 -4.73
C ILE A 8 3.34 -0.25 -5.04
N VAL A 9 3.04 -1.44 -4.51
CA VAL A 9 3.87 -2.64 -4.67
C VAL A 9 3.02 -3.71 -5.35
N ASP A 10 3.28 -4.00 -6.63
CA ASP A 10 2.47 -4.92 -7.40
C ASP A 10 3.27 -5.45 -8.58
N ASP A 11 3.34 -6.76 -8.75
CA ASP A 11 4.11 -7.37 -9.84
C ASP A 11 3.36 -7.44 -11.18
N GLU A 12 2.07 -7.09 -11.19
CA GLU A 12 1.31 -7.00 -12.44
C GLU A 12 1.64 -5.68 -13.15
N ALA A 13 2.51 -5.76 -14.16
CA ALA A 13 3.03 -4.58 -14.83
C ALA A 13 1.94 -3.65 -15.39
N ASP A 14 0.91 -4.23 -16.03
CA ASP A 14 -0.16 -3.43 -16.63
C ASP A 14 -0.98 -2.70 -15.58
N PHE A 15 -1.31 -3.38 -14.50
CA PHE A 15 -2.03 -2.75 -13.39
C PHE A 15 -1.21 -1.62 -12.76
N LEU A 16 0.06 -1.89 -12.48
CA LEU A 16 0.95 -0.91 -11.87
C LEU A 16 1.07 0.34 -12.74
N GLU A 17 1.32 0.17 -14.04
CA GLU A 17 1.44 1.29 -14.97
C GLU A 17 0.15 2.11 -15.01
N THR A 18 -1.00 1.45 -15.10
CA THR A 18 -2.29 2.13 -15.18
C THR A 18 -2.59 2.95 -13.93
N ILE A 19 -2.40 2.37 -12.76
CA ILE A 19 -2.72 3.06 -11.52
C ILE A 19 -1.77 4.21 -11.25
N LEU A 20 -0.48 4.05 -11.59
CA LEU A 20 0.49 5.14 -11.46
C LEU A 20 0.09 6.33 -12.32
N LYS A 21 -0.28 6.09 -13.58
CA LYS A 21 -0.71 7.16 -14.49
C LYS A 21 -1.94 7.88 -13.97
N ARG A 22 -2.92 7.14 -13.46
CA ARG A 22 -4.16 7.73 -12.95
C ARG A 22 -3.93 8.58 -11.71
N LEU A 23 -3.09 8.12 -10.80
CA LEU A 23 -2.77 8.88 -9.59
C LEU A 23 -1.94 10.11 -9.91
N GLN A 24 -0.97 9.99 -10.83
CA GLN A 24 -0.17 11.14 -11.28
C GLN A 24 -1.04 12.19 -11.96
N ALA A 25 -2.04 11.76 -12.75
CA ALA A 25 -2.98 12.69 -13.38
C ALA A 25 -3.78 13.49 -12.36
N ARG A 26 -3.97 12.96 -11.17
CA ARG A 26 -4.62 13.66 -10.05
C ARG A 26 -3.61 14.43 -9.19
N LYS A 27 -2.37 14.52 -9.63
CA LYS A 27 -1.28 15.22 -8.93
C LYS A 27 -0.99 14.66 -7.53
N ILE A 28 -1.17 13.37 -7.37
CA ILE A 28 -0.82 12.66 -6.14
C ILE A 28 0.61 12.14 -6.30
N GLU A 29 1.44 12.35 -5.29
CA GLU A 29 2.81 11.85 -5.29
C GLU A 29 2.77 10.33 -5.07
N VAL A 30 3.24 9.57 -6.05
CA VAL A 30 3.17 8.12 -6.04
C VAL A 30 4.46 7.52 -6.61
N THR A 31 4.91 6.45 -5.98
CA THR A 31 6.04 5.65 -6.44
C THR A 31 5.54 4.21 -6.61
N GLY A 32 5.93 3.55 -7.68
CA GLY A 32 5.54 2.16 -7.92
C GLY A 32 6.76 1.26 -8.01
N VAL A 33 6.67 0.07 -7.42
CA VAL A 33 7.69 -0.96 -7.54
C VAL A 33 7.01 -2.30 -7.77
N ASP A 34 7.74 -3.27 -8.29
CA ASP A 34 7.16 -4.55 -8.70
C ASP A 34 7.53 -5.73 -7.79
N SER A 35 8.17 -5.47 -6.67
CA SER A 35 8.53 -6.54 -5.72
C SER A 35 8.62 -6.02 -4.28
N GLY A 36 8.52 -6.96 -3.35
CA GLY A 36 8.70 -6.63 -1.92
C GLY A 36 10.11 -6.15 -1.62
N TYR A 37 11.12 -6.73 -2.25
CA TYR A 37 12.51 -6.30 -2.07
C TYR A 37 12.71 -4.85 -2.49
N LYS A 38 12.15 -4.46 -3.63
CA LYS A 38 12.23 -3.07 -4.10
C LYS A 38 11.47 -2.12 -3.21
N ALA A 39 10.35 -2.58 -2.65
CA ALA A 39 9.60 -1.77 -1.68
C ALA A 39 10.46 -1.44 -0.46
N LEU A 40 11.17 -2.43 0.09
CA LEU A 40 12.02 -2.21 1.25
C LEU A 40 13.19 -1.28 0.93
N GLU A 41 13.76 -1.37 -0.27
CA GLU A 41 14.78 -0.43 -0.73
C GLU A 41 14.26 1.02 -0.73
N VAL A 42 13.06 1.23 -1.27
CA VAL A 42 12.45 2.56 -1.31
C VAL A 42 12.29 3.12 0.11
N LEU A 43 11.92 2.28 1.06
CA LEU A 43 11.70 2.71 2.44
C LEU A 43 12.97 3.12 3.17
N GLU A 44 14.14 2.81 2.63
CA GLU A 44 15.41 3.28 3.21
C GLU A 44 15.61 4.77 3.01
N SER A 45 15.06 5.33 1.94
CA SER A 45 15.26 6.75 1.59
C SER A 45 13.98 7.56 1.50
N ARG A 46 12.81 6.94 1.54
CA ARG A 46 11.52 7.62 1.40
C ARG A 46 10.56 7.21 2.52
N ASN A 47 9.62 8.10 2.81
CA ASN A 47 8.63 7.88 3.86
C ASN A 47 7.21 8.03 3.30
N PRO A 48 6.71 7.02 2.57
CA PRO A 48 5.32 7.08 2.11
C PRO A 48 4.36 7.03 3.30
N ASP A 49 3.23 7.66 3.16
CA ASP A 49 2.21 7.67 4.20
C ASP A 49 1.36 6.41 4.15
N VAL A 50 1.02 5.99 2.92
CA VAL A 50 0.18 4.83 2.67
C VAL A 50 0.85 3.95 1.63
N ILE A 51 0.87 2.65 1.88
CA ILE A 51 1.46 1.66 0.98
C ILE A 51 0.34 0.74 0.51
N ILE A 52 0.18 0.63 -0.81
CA ILE A 52 -0.78 -0.29 -1.42
C ILE A 52 0.02 -1.51 -1.87
N LEU A 53 -0.31 -2.67 -1.33
CA LEU A 53 0.53 -3.85 -1.41
C LEU A 53 -0.24 -5.06 -1.92
N ASP A 54 0.24 -5.68 -2.99
CA ASP A 54 -0.33 -6.95 -3.47
C ASP A 54 0.09 -8.09 -2.55
N VAL A 55 -0.79 -9.08 -2.39
CA VAL A 55 -0.55 -10.23 -1.52
C VAL A 55 0.32 -11.28 -2.20
N LYS A 56 -0.01 -11.62 -3.45
CA LYS A 56 0.72 -12.67 -4.17
C LYS A 56 1.76 -12.07 -5.11
N MET A 57 3.02 -12.25 -4.75
CA MET A 57 4.15 -11.82 -5.57
C MET A 57 5.23 -12.90 -5.52
N PRO A 58 5.99 -13.10 -6.60
CA PRO A 58 7.12 -14.02 -6.55
C PRO A 58 8.22 -13.50 -5.62
N GLY A 59 8.97 -14.42 -5.05
CA GLY A 59 10.01 -14.09 -4.09
C GLY A 59 9.40 -13.76 -2.74
N MET A 60 9.61 -12.56 -2.25
CA MET A 60 8.99 -12.11 -1.00
C MET A 60 7.53 -11.77 -1.26
N ASP A 61 6.61 -12.54 -0.69
CA ASP A 61 5.18 -12.31 -0.87
C ASP A 61 4.67 -11.10 -0.07
N GLY A 62 3.40 -10.77 -0.26
CA GLY A 62 2.82 -9.59 0.38
C GLY A 62 2.76 -9.66 1.90
N ILE A 63 2.54 -10.83 2.47
CA ILE A 63 2.50 -10.99 3.93
C ILE A 63 3.90 -10.77 4.53
N GLU A 64 4.91 -11.37 3.94
CA GLU A 64 6.29 -11.16 4.37
C GLU A 64 6.70 -9.70 4.22
N THR A 65 6.33 -9.09 3.09
CA THR A 65 6.61 -7.68 2.82
C THR A 65 5.95 -6.79 3.85
N LEU A 66 4.68 -7.05 4.18
CA LEU A 66 3.95 -6.31 5.21
C LEU A 66 4.67 -6.37 6.55
N ARG A 67 5.11 -7.56 6.94
CA ARG A 67 5.82 -7.75 8.20
C ARG A 67 7.08 -6.88 8.26
N GLU A 68 7.86 -6.90 7.17
CA GLU A 68 9.10 -6.12 7.10
C GLU A 68 8.85 -4.62 7.04
N ILE A 69 7.80 -4.20 6.32
CA ILE A 69 7.40 -2.79 6.27
C ILE A 69 7.07 -2.27 7.67
N LYS A 70 6.29 -3.03 8.42
CA LYS A 70 5.87 -2.62 9.76
C LYS A 70 7.03 -2.54 10.75
N LYS A 71 8.07 -3.32 10.54
CA LYS A 71 9.30 -3.21 11.34
C LYS A 71 10.06 -1.92 11.02
N LYS A 72 10.15 -1.56 9.74
CA LYS A 72 10.91 -0.38 9.30
C LYS A 72 10.13 0.92 9.49
N LYS A 73 8.84 0.90 9.21
CA LYS A 73 7.98 2.09 9.20
C LYS A 73 6.68 1.77 9.93
N PRO A 74 6.70 1.64 11.25
CA PRO A 74 5.51 1.19 11.99
C PRO A 74 4.30 2.10 11.85
N LEU A 75 4.49 3.38 11.53
CA LEU A 75 3.37 4.32 11.36
C LEU A 75 2.88 4.42 9.92
N ALA A 76 3.60 3.87 8.94
CA ALA A 76 3.10 3.83 7.57
C ALA A 76 1.90 2.87 7.53
N GLU A 77 0.82 3.29 6.91
CA GLU A 77 -0.38 2.45 6.81
C GLU A 77 -0.33 1.62 5.54
N VAL A 78 -0.74 0.36 5.64
CA VAL A 78 -0.71 -0.56 4.51
C VAL A 78 -2.13 -1.01 4.17
N ILE A 79 -2.50 -0.85 2.89
CA ILE A 79 -3.73 -1.40 2.33
C ILE A 79 -3.32 -2.55 1.42
N MET A 80 -3.82 -3.75 1.70
CA MET A 80 -3.54 -4.90 0.85
C MET A 80 -4.58 -4.94 -0.26
N LEU A 81 -4.11 -4.85 -1.51
CA LEU A 81 -4.98 -4.81 -2.69
C LEU A 81 -4.61 -5.96 -3.61
N THR A 82 -5.47 -6.94 -3.76
CA THR A 82 -5.14 -8.17 -4.46
C THR A 82 -6.29 -8.72 -5.31
N GLY A 83 -5.95 -9.39 -6.40
CA GLY A 83 -6.89 -10.19 -7.18
C GLY A 83 -7.07 -11.60 -6.64
N HIS A 84 -6.33 -11.96 -5.61
CA HIS A 84 -6.33 -13.32 -5.04
C HIS A 84 -6.95 -13.30 -3.64
N ALA A 85 -8.26 -13.48 -3.60
CA ALA A 85 -8.98 -13.50 -2.34
C ALA A 85 -8.60 -14.75 -1.53
N SER A 86 -8.19 -14.52 -0.30
CA SER A 86 -7.99 -15.58 0.68
C SER A 86 -8.38 -15.02 2.03
N VAL A 87 -9.30 -15.68 2.69
CA VAL A 87 -9.72 -15.29 4.04
C VAL A 87 -8.52 -15.34 4.99
N GLU A 88 -7.69 -16.38 4.84
CA GLU A 88 -6.49 -16.54 5.68
C GLU A 88 -5.51 -15.38 5.50
N SER A 89 -5.24 -14.98 4.25
CA SER A 89 -4.33 -13.85 3.98
C SER A 89 -4.88 -12.54 4.51
N GLY A 90 -6.19 -12.34 4.40
CA GLY A 90 -6.85 -11.16 4.95
C GLY A 90 -6.72 -11.09 6.46
N ILE A 91 -7.02 -12.19 7.15
CA ILE A 91 -6.89 -12.26 8.60
C ILE A 91 -5.43 -12.03 9.02
N GLN A 92 -4.50 -12.70 8.37
CA GLN A 92 -3.08 -12.56 8.65
C GLN A 92 -2.60 -11.11 8.47
N GLY A 93 -3.01 -10.48 7.35
CA GLY A 93 -2.66 -9.09 7.08
C GLY A 93 -3.19 -8.15 8.15
N MET A 94 -4.44 -8.32 8.57
CA MET A 94 -5.02 -7.47 9.60
C MET A 94 -4.33 -7.69 10.96
N GLN A 95 -3.97 -8.93 11.29
CA GLN A 95 -3.24 -9.25 12.52
C GLN A 95 -1.84 -8.63 12.52
N LEU A 96 -1.22 -8.50 11.35
CA LEU A 96 0.11 -7.89 11.21
C LEU A 96 0.07 -6.37 11.12
N GLY A 97 -1.12 -5.77 11.18
CA GLY A 97 -1.27 -4.33 11.24
C GLY A 97 -1.66 -3.65 9.93
N ALA A 98 -2.12 -4.38 8.91
CA ALA A 98 -2.66 -3.76 7.71
C ALA A 98 -3.89 -2.91 8.08
N PHE A 99 -4.06 -1.80 7.39
CA PHE A 99 -5.23 -0.94 7.58
C PHE A 99 -6.49 -1.60 7.02
N ASP A 100 -6.38 -2.19 5.83
CA ASP A 100 -7.51 -2.84 5.19
C ASP A 100 -7.02 -3.88 4.18
N TYR A 101 -7.93 -4.73 3.75
CA TYR A 101 -7.69 -5.79 2.77
C TYR A 101 -8.78 -5.66 1.70
N VAL A 102 -8.39 -5.27 0.50
CA VAL A 102 -9.30 -4.91 -0.58
C VAL A 102 -9.05 -5.79 -1.79
N MET A 103 -10.12 -6.22 -2.45
CA MET A 103 -10.02 -7.05 -3.65
C MET A 103 -10.07 -6.23 -4.92
N LYS A 104 -9.25 -6.61 -5.89
CA LYS A 104 -9.37 -6.14 -7.27
C LYS A 104 -10.55 -6.83 -7.95
N PRO A 105 -11.25 -6.19 -8.87
CA PRO A 105 -11.08 -4.78 -9.26
C PRO A 105 -11.72 -3.83 -8.24
N VAL A 106 -11.11 -2.67 -8.06
CA VAL A 106 -11.65 -1.64 -7.19
C VAL A 106 -11.67 -0.31 -7.96
N ALA A 107 -12.75 0.45 -7.81
CA ALA A 107 -12.80 1.77 -8.43
C ALA A 107 -11.77 2.69 -7.78
N LEU A 108 -11.13 3.52 -8.59
CA LEU A 108 -10.09 4.41 -8.09
C LEU A 108 -10.59 5.32 -6.97
N ASP A 109 -11.81 5.84 -7.09
CA ASP A 109 -12.38 6.71 -6.06
C ASP A 109 -12.59 5.97 -4.73
N GLU A 110 -12.98 4.70 -4.78
CA GLU A 110 -13.12 3.87 -3.58
C GLU A 110 -11.76 3.62 -2.93
N LEU A 111 -10.75 3.33 -3.75
CA LEU A 111 -9.40 3.12 -3.25
C LEU A 111 -8.85 4.39 -2.61
N LEU A 112 -9.05 5.54 -3.25
CA LEU A 112 -8.59 6.82 -2.71
C LEU A 112 -9.29 7.17 -1.39
N GLU A 113 -10.57 6.82 -1.25
CA GLU A 113 -11.27 7.02 0.02
C GLU A 113 -10.61 6.23 1.14
N LYS A 114 -10.24 4.97 0.87
CA LYS A 114 -9.52 4.16 1.86
C LYS A 114 -8.14 4.72 2.16
N VAL A 115 -7.45 5.23 1.16
CA VAL A 115 -6.15 5.90 1.34
C VAL A 115 -6.29 7.11 2.25
N ARG A 116 -7.33 7.93 2.05
CA ARG A 116 -7.59 9.09 2.90
C ARG A 116 -7.84 8.68 4.35
N GLN A 117 -8.64 7.64 4.56
CA GLN A 117 -8.91 7.11 5.90
C GLN A 117 -7.62 6.59 6.56
N ALA A 118 -6.80 5.87 5.80
CA ALA A 118 -5.53 5.37 6.32
C ALA A 118 -4.58 6.52 6.69
N TYR A 119 -4.54 7.54 5.85
CA TYR A 119 -3.71 8.71 6.11
C TYR A 119 -4.16 9.44 7.38
N GLU A 120 -5.47 9.60 7.57
CA GLU A 120 -6.00 10.20 8.80
C GLU A 120 -5.58 9.43 10.04
N ARG A 121 -5.64 8.10 9.99
CA ARG A 121 -5.20 7.27 11.11
C ARG A 121 -3.71 7.48 11.40
N LYS A 122 -2.90 7.55 10.34
CA LYS A 122 -1.47 7.81 10.49
C LYS A 122 -1.22 9.14 11.20
N LEU A 123 -1.93 10.20 10.78
CA LEU A 123 -1.79 11.51 11.41
C LEU A 123 -2.16 11.49 12.88
N ILE A 124 -3.24 10.81 13.23
CA ILE A 124 -3.66 10.68 14.63
C ILE A 124 -2.58 9.96 15.45
N GLN A 125 -2.04 8.86 14.93
CA GLN A 125 -1.00 8.10 15.61
C GLN A 125 0.30 8.89 15.76
N GLU A 126 0.56 9.82 14.86
CA GLU A 126 1.71 10.72 14.93
C GLU A 126 1.46 11.93 15.83
N GLY A 127 0.23 12.10 16.32
CA GLY A 127 -0.13 13.25 17.15
C GLY A 127 -0.25 14.54 16.38
N LYS A 128 -0.62 14.49 15.09
CA LYS A 128 -0.68 15.64 14.19
C LYS A 128 -2.09 16.18 13.93
N THR A 129 -3.07 15.66 14.61
CA THR A 129 -4.44 16.15 14.48
C THR A 129 -5.04 16.52 15.82
#